data_3998086c2cfc51f0986d54ee3da66a5a
#
_entry.id   3998086c2cfc51f0986d54ee3da66a5a
#
_cell.length_a   1.000
_cell.length_b   1.000
_cell.length_c   1.000
_cell.angle_alpha   90.00
_cell.angle_beta   90.00
_cell.angle_gamma   90.00
#
_symmetry.space_group_name_H-M   'P 1'
#
loop_
_entity.id
_entity.type
_entity.pdbx_description
1 polymer ?
#
loop_
_entity_poly.entity_id
_entity_poly.type
_entity_poly.pdbx_seq_one_letter_code
_entity_poly.pdbx_strand_id
1 'polypeptide(L)'
;MQTLEASADEVTQAEAYILPAFQKSLEDLLRERKDPRPQFSDDRAIFGLADKAVRDYHAATARSTTLPQLSQVQLWEIRQRLYIQHSALGPLGELLAKEGVEDIHMNGLDHAYLEYGDHREPLPRSFESEDELISVVRFYAEQSGRRFDVSSPMVTVTMRDGSRLNAVLPPIAKPLVVTIRKQQLRRFLSLVDLVRSGTIPARAVPLLEAAVRARLNIILSGPTGTGKTTLARVLALMIPEGERTCVLETETELWLHDLRPQFFSLEERDANVEGAGRITMQDLFQRAALRQRPKRIIVGEVRGTEALDMIHAMSSGHDGSLTTLHASNPQTALDRLEVLAMSADRNLAPHVVRRMIGTGVDLIVHLATYHRGDQELRRLSSLAFVAENRENDVGSPIVSNIASYRIVDDSWDWRREALVHMPDKIWRKLLAAGVNPDDVVRETVGNGES
;
A
#
# COMPACT_ATOMS: atom_id res chain seq x y z
N MET A 1 17.18 -4.07 15.39
CA MET A 1 18.33 -4.21 14.47
C MET A 1 17.79 -3.97 13.07
N GLN A 2 18.10 -2.84 12.45
CA GLN A 2 17.87 -2.66 11.02
C GLN A 2 18.71 -3.73 10.32
N THR A 3 18.08 -4.67 9.65
CA THR A 3 18.75 -5.47 8.63
C THR A 3 19.18 -4.46 7.56
N LEU A 4 20.48 -4.14 7.52
CA LEU A 4 21.07 -3.41 6.40
C LEU A 4 20.64 -4.15 5.13
N GLU A 5 20.05 -3.44 4.19
CA GLU A 5 19.78 -4.01 2.87
C GLU A 5 21.13 -4.45 2.27
N ALA A 6 21.12 -5.65 1.69
CA ALA A 6 22.28 -6.14 0.98
C ALA A 6 22.62 -5.19 -0.17
N SER A 7 23.91 -5.00 -0.44
CA SER A 7 24.40 -4.17 -1.53
C SER A 7 23.99 -4.73 -2.91
N ALA A 8 24.09 -3.93 -3.95
CA ALA A 8 23.80 -4.38 -5.33
C ALA A 8 24.66 -5.58 -5.73
N ASP A 9 25.92 -5.63 -5.29
CA ASP A 9 26.83 -6.75 -5.55
C ASP A 9 26.37 -8.03 -4.85
N GLU A 10 25.88 -7.94 -3.62
CA GLU A 10 25.33 -9.05 -2.85
C GLU A 10 24.03 -9.58 -3.47
N VAL A 11 23.16 -8.68 -3.99
CA VAL A 11 21.96 -9.08 -4.74
C VAL A 11 22.34 -9.82 -6.02
N THR A 12 23.33 -9.33 -6.76
CA THR A 12 23.85 -9.98 -7.97
C THR A 12 24.43 -11.36 -7.66
N GLN A 13 25.16 -11.51 -6.55
CA GLN A 13 25.66 -12.79 -6.09
C GLN A 13 24.54 -13.78 -5.75
N ALA A 14 23.50 -13.32 -5.11
CA ALA A 14 22.32 -14.12 -4.78
C ALA A 14 21.59 -14.59 -6.06
N GLU A 15 21.41 -13.71 -7.03
CA GLU A 15 20.80 -14.04 -8.32
C GLU A 15 21.61 -15.09 -9.08
N ALA A 16 22.95 -14.99 -9.08
CA ALA A 16 23.84 -15.99 -9.69
C ALA A 16 23.69 -17.38 -9.04
N TYR A 17 23.27 -17.45 -7.78
CA TYR A 17 22.97 -18.70 -7.11
C TYR A 17 21.55 -19.23 -7.44
N ILE A 18 20.55 -18.34 -7.47
CA ILE A 18 19.14 -18.69 -7.65
C ILE A 18 18.81 -19.08 -9.09
N LEU A 19 19.32 -18.32 -10.06
CA LEU A 19 18.97 -18.41 -11.47
C LEU A 19 19.21 -19.81 -12.09
N PRO A 20 20.35 -20.49 -11.88
CA PRO A 20 20.59 -21.83 -12.46
C PRO A 20 19.60 -22.88 -11.96
N ALA A 21 19.25 -22.84 -10.69
CA ALA A 21 18.28 -23.78 -10.09
C ALA A 21 16.87 -23.55 -10.64
N PHE A 22 16.48 -22.28 -10.80
CA PHE A 22 15.22 -21.91 -11.43
C PHE A 22 15.16 -22.33 -12.89
N GLN A 23 16.18 -22.01 -13.70
CA GLN A 23 16.25 -22.35 -15.11
C GLN A 23 16.17 -23.86 -15.34
N LYS A 24 16.91 -24.64 -14.56
CA LYS A 24 16.82 -26.10 -14.64
C LYS A 24 15.39 -26.61 -14.36
N SER A 25 14.73 -26.07 -13.34
CA SER A 25 13.35 -26.46 -13.02
C SER A 25 12.36 -26.04 -14.10
N LEU A 26 12.59 -24.90 -14.75
CA LEU A 26 11.80 -24.43 -15.88
C LEU A 26 12.01 -25.33 -17.12
N GLU A 27 13.25 -25.69 -17.43
CA GLU A 27 13.57 -26.63 -18.52
C GLU A 27 12.88 -27.97 -18.26
N ASP A 28 12.92 -28.50 -17.05
CA ASP A 28 12.25 -29.75 -16.70
C ASP A 28 10.72 -29.65 -16.90
N LEU A 29 10.10 -28.49 -16.55
CA LEU A 29 8.69 -28.23 -16.77
C LEU A 29 8.31 -28.24 -18.26
N LEU A 30 9.20 -27.72 -19.12
CA LEU A 30 8.92 -27.55 -20.55
C LEU A 30 9.45 -28.71 -21.44
N ARG A 31 10.24 -29.64 -20.88
CA ARG A 31 11.02 -30.67 -21.59
C ARG A 31 10.21 -31.64 -22.46
N GLU A 32 8.98 -31.93 -22.08
CA GLU A 32 8.15 -32.92 -22.79
C GLU A 32 7.25 -32.29 -23.86
N ARG A 33 7.41 -31.01 -24.16
CA ARG A 33 6.54 -30.27 -25.06
C ARG A 33 7.07 -30.14 -26.46
N LYS A 34 6.15 -30.09 -27.43
CA LYS A 34 6.50 -29.81 -28.84
C LYS A 34 6.97 -28.37 -29.03
N ASP A 35 6.43 -27.42 -28.25
CA ASP A 35 6.87 -26.02 -28.19
C ASP A 35 7.46 -25.76 -26.79
N PRO A 36 8.78 -25.52 -26.68
CA PRO A 36 9.44 -25.28 -25.41
C PRO A 36 9.19 -23.89 -24.83
N ARG A 37 8.40 -23.04 -25.50
CA ARG A 37 8.03 -21.71 -24.97
C ARG A 37 6.96 -21.83 -23.89
N PRO A 38 7.06 -21.05 -22.80
CA PRO A 38 6.00 -20.96 -21.78
C PRO A 38 4.66 -20.56 -22.42
N GLN A 39 3.60 -21.24 -22.01
CA GLN A 39 2.22 -20.92 -22.40
C GLN A 39 1.46 -20.35 -21.20
N PHE A 40 0.33 -19.64 -21.42
CA PHE A 40 -0.48 -19.10 -20.34
C PHE A 40 -0.89 -20.15 -19.29
N SER A 41 -1.11 -21.40 -19.69
CA SER A 41 -1.36 -22.51 -18.77
C SER A 41 -0.25 -22.75 -17.75
N ASP A 42 0.98 -22.30 -18.03
CA ASP A 42 2.16 -22.51 -17.19
C ASP A 42 2.37 -21.40 -16.16
N ASP A 43 1.66 -20.33 -16.28
CA ASP A 43 1.83 -19.12 -15.48
C ASP A 43 1.91 -19.42 -13.95
N ARG A 44 0.97 -20.23 -13.45
CA ARG A 44 0.97 -20.66 -12.05
C ARG A 44 2.17 -21.52 -11.68
N ALA A 45 2.59 -22.40 -12.57
CA ALA A 45 3.73 -23.27 -12.33
C ALA A 45 5.03 -22.47 -12.33
N ILE A 46 5.22 -21.56 -13.28
CA ILE A 46 6.40 -20.69 -13.37
C ILE A 46 6.53 -19.81 -12.14
N PHE A 47 5.43 -19.20 -11.68
CA PHE A 47 5.42 -18.45 -10.42
C PHE A 47 5.82 -19.33 -9.23
N GLY A 48 5.29 -20.56 -9.15
CA GLY A 48 5.65 -21.53 -8.11
C GLY A 48 7.12 -21.94 -8.13
N LEU A 49 7.74 -22.06 -9.33
CA LEU A 49 9.17 -22.33 -9.47
C LEU A 49 10.02 -21.16 -8.99
N ALA A 50 9.65 -19.92 -9.35
CA ALA A 50 10.35 -18.72 -8.89
C ALA A 50 10.28 -18.59 -7.35
N ASP A 51 9.10 -18.80 -6.79
CA ASP A 51 8.88 -18.78 -5.34
C ASP A 51 9.68 -19.87 -4.61
N LYS A 52 9.72 -21.08 -5.15
CA LYS A 52 10.52 -22.18 -4.61
C LYS A 52 12.02 -21.87 -4.65
N ALA A 53 12.53 -21.38 -5.78
CA ALA A 53 13.97 -21.07 -5.93
C ALA A 53 14.43 -20.01 -4.91
N VAL A 54 13.61 -18.99 -4.66
CA VAL A 54 13.89 -17.95 -3.67
C VAL A 54 13.82 -18.49 -2.24
N ARG A 55 12.84 -19.33 -1.91
CA ARG A 55 12.76 -19.97 -0.58
C ARG A 55 13.94 -20.92 -0.32
N ASP A 56 14.34 -21.69 -1.31
CA ASP A 56 15.50 -22.61 -1.19
C ASP A 56 16.78 -21.80 -0.95
N TYR A 57 16.95 -20.67 -1.61
CA TYR A 57 18.05 -19.73 -1.34
C TYR A 57 18.00 -19.20 0.08
N HIS A 58 16.86 -18.70 0.54
CA HIS A 58 16.70 -18.18 1.91
C HIS A 58 17.01 -19.26 2.97
N ALA A 59 16.59 -20.49 2.73
CA ALA A 59 16.94 -21.61 3.61
C ALA A 59 18.45 -21.95 3.56
N ALA A 60 19.11 -21.77 2.41
CA ALA A 60 20.54 -21.99 2.27
C ALA A 60 21.37 -20.94 3.00
N THR A 61 20.94 -19.66 3.02
CA THR A 61 21.64 -18.59 3.76
C THR A 61 21.69 -18.84 5.25
N ALA A 62 20.70 -19.52 5.82
CA ALA A 62 20.69 -19.90 7.25
C ALA A 62 21.78 -20.93 7.60
N ARG A 63 22.36 -21.62 6.59
CA ARG A 63 23.38 -22.67 6.73
C ARG A 63 24.74 -22.33 6.14
N SER A 64 24.86 -21.16 5.53
CA SER A 64 26.06 -20.69 4.84
C SER A 64 26.50 -19.33 5.35
N THR A 65 27.79 -19.18 5.59
CA THR A 65 28.40 -17.89 5.95
C THR A 65 28.89 -17.12 4.72
N THR A 66 28.82 -17.72 3.53
CA THR A 66 29.31 -17.13 2.27
C THR A 66 28.21 -16.57 1.38
N LEU A 67 26.94 -16.95 1.62
CA LEU A 67 25.81 -16.43 0.88
C LEU A 67 25.28 -15.16 1.53
N PRO A 68 25.06 -14.08 0.77
CA PRO A 68 24.48 -12.84 1.29
C PRO A 68 23.11 -13.06 1.91
N GLN A 69 22.85 -12.40 3.03
CA GLN A 69 21.50 -12.38 3.61
C GLN A 69 20.71 -11.24 2.99
N LEU A 70 19.73 -11.57 2.17
CA LEU A 70 18.83 -10.62 1.55
C LEU A 70 17.64 -10.32 2.44
N SER A 71 17.15 -9.07 2.37
CA SER A 71 15.87 -8.70 2.97
C SER A 71 14.70 -9.42 2.27
N GLN A 72 13.56 -9.54 2.94
CA GLN A 72 12.37 -10.13 2.33
C GLN A 72 11.92 -9.37 1.08
N VAL A 73 12.15 -8.06 1.05
CA VAL A 73 11.88 -7.22 -0.13
C VAL A 73 12.75 -7.63 -1.31
N GLN A 74 14.06 -7.76 -1.10
CA GLN A 74 15.00 -8.17 -2.15
C GLN A 74 14.69 -9.58 -2.67
N LEU A 75 14.32 -10.50 -1.78
CA LEU A 75 13.88 -11.85 -2.13
C LEU A 75 12.58 -11.82 -2.98
N TRP A 76 11.62 -10.99 -2.57
CA TRP A 76 10.38 -10.79 -3.34
C TRP A 76 10.68 -10.23 -4.74
N GLU A 77 11.58 -9.26 -4.84
CA GLU A 77 11.98 -8.67 -6.12
C GLU A 77 12.61 -9.68 -7.07
N ILE A 78 13.52 -10.51 -6.57
CA ILE A 78 14.13 -11.57 -7.37
C ILE A 78 13.05 -12.54 -7.87
N ARG A 79 12.11 -12.94 -7.00
CA ARG A 79 10.96 -13.77 -7.36
C ARG A 79 10.15 -13.16 -8.51
N GLN A 80 9.79 -11.89 -8.40
CA GLN A 80 8.98 -11.20 -9.41
C GLN A 80 9.73 -11.08 -10.73
N ARG A 81 11.02 -10.77 -10.70
CA ARG A 81 11.85 -10.68 -11.90
C ARG A 81 11.93 -12.02 -12.63
N LEU A 82 12.22 -13.10 -11.92
CA LEU A 82 12.24 -14.45 -12.47
C LEU A 82 10.90 -14.83 -13.11
N TYR A 83 9.80 -14.52 -12.42
CA TYR A 83 8.46 -14.79 -12.94
C TYR A 83 8.17 -13.98 -14.21
N ILE A 84 8.32 -12.65 -14.18
CA ILE A 84 8.00 -11.77 -15.31
C ILE A 84 8.84 -12.13 -16.55
N GLN A 85 10.14 -12.37 -16.37
CA GLN A 85 11.05 -12.67 -17.48
C GLN A 85 10.79 -14.02 -18.17
N HIS A 86 10.16 -14.96 -17.47
CA HIS A 86 9.95 -16.33 -17.97
C HIS A 86 8.49 -16.73 -18.09
N SER A 87 7.56 -15.84 -17.74
CA SER A 87 6.12 -16.06 -17.87
C SER A 87 5.66 -15.96 -19.33
N ALA A 88 4.54 -16.58 -19.64
CA ALA A 88 3.92 -16.52 -20.98
C ALA A 88 3.12 -15.21 -21.21
N LEU A 89 3.55 -14.10 -20.61
CA LEU A 89 2.87 -12.81 -20.73
C LEU A 89 3.01 -12.16 -22.12
N GLY A 90 3.83 -12.76 -23.00
CA GLY A 90 4.09 -12.19 -24.31
C GLY A 90 4.60 -10.73 -24.22
N PRO A 91 4.10 -9.83 -25.08
CA PRO A 91 4.51 -8.41 -25.05
C PRO A 91 4.26 -7.72 -23.70
N LEU A 92 3.25 -8.18 -22.94
CA LEU A 92 2.97 -7.64 -21.61
C LEU A 92 4.09 -7.88 -20.61
N GLY A 93 4.79 -9.00 -20.68
CA GLY A 93 5.93 -9.30 -19.81
C GLY A 93 7.07 -8.29 -20.00
N GLU A 94 7.39 -7.93 -21.24
CA GLU A 94 8.40 -6.91 -21.54
C GLU A 94 8.02 -5.54 -21.01
N LEU A 95 6.74 -5.17 -21.10
CA LEU A 95 6.22 -3.89 -20.60
C LEU A 95 6.23 -3.84 -19.06
N LEU A 96 5.86 -4.93 -18.43
CA LEU A 96 5.90 -5.05 -16.97
C LEU A 96 7.35 -5.07 -16.43
N ALA A 97 8.32 -5.54 -17.20
CA ALA A 97 9.72 -5.54 -16.81
C ALA A 97 10.38 -4.14 -16.89
N LYS A 98 9.80 -3.18 -17.64
CA LYS A 98 10.40 -1.84 -17.77
C LYS A 98 10.43 -1.11 -16.42
N GLU A 99 11.60 -0.59 -16.07
CA GLU A 99 11.77 0.20 -14.84
C GLU A 99 11.10 1.57 -14.95
N GLY A 100 10.59 2.07 -13.83
CA GLY A 100 9.99 3.42 -13.73
C GLY A 100 8.58 3.55 -14.29
N VAL A 101 8.08 2.60 -15.08
CA VAL A 101 6.70 2.63 -15.59
C VAL A 101 5.73 2.45 -14.43
N GLU A 102 4.80 3.38 -14.28
CA GLU A 102 3.74 3.34 -13.25
C GLU A 102 2.44 2.75 -13.82
N ASP A 103 1.98 3.26 -14.95
CA ASP A 103 0.78 2.77 -15.63
C ASP A 103 1.06 2.47 -17.12
N ILE A 104 0.37 1.48 -17.66
CA ILE A 104 0.34 1.11 -19.07
C ILE A 104 -1.08 1.32 -19.56
N HIS A 105 -1.27 2.18 -20.54
CA HIS A 105 -2.57 2.50 -21.10
C HIS A 105 -2.66 2.08 -22.56
N MET A 106 -3.72 1.36 -22.92
CA MET A 106 -4.01 0.94 -24.29
C MET A 106 -5.44 1.35 -24.64
N ASN A 107 -5.60 2.29 -25.54
CA ASN A 107 -6.89 2.68 -26.12
C ASN A 107 -6.96 2.09 -27.55
N GLY A 108 -7.26 0.80 -27.66
CA GLY A 108 -6.99 -0.02 -28.83
C GLY A 108 -5.49 -0.33 -28.98
N LEU A 109 -5.10 -0.85 -30.13
CA LEU A 109 -3.70 -1.24 -30.39
C LEU A 109 -2.80 -0.07 -30.84
N ASP A 110 -3.40 0.97 -31.41
CA ASP A 110 -2.67 2.05 -32.08
C ASP A 110 -2.47 3.29 -31.18
N HIS A 111 -3.20 3.37 -30.06
CA HIS A 111 -3.14 4.48 -29.11
C HIS A 111 -2.78 3.98 -27.72
N ALA A 112 -1.52 3.56 -27.59
CA ALA A 112 -1.00 3.07 -26.33
C ALA A 112 0.16 3.95 -25.83
N TYR A 113 0.31 4.06 -24.50
CA TYR A 113 1.38 4.81 -23.88
C TYR A 113 1.76 4.23 -22.50
N LEU A 114 3.01 4.47 -22.14
CA LEU A 114 3.55 4.20 -20.82
C LEU A 114 3.54 5.49 -20.02
N GLU A 115 3.08 5.43 -18.79
CA GLU A 115 3.09 6.54 -17.86
C GLU A 115 4.19 6.32 -16.81
N TYR A 116 5.05 7.30 -16.70
CA TYR A 116 6.05 7.46 -15.65
C TYR A 116 5.55 8.59 -14.73
N GLY A 117 5.99 8.70 -13.53
CA GLY A 117 5.44 9.67 -12.58
C GLY A 117 5.37 11.13 -13.06
N ASP A 118 6.24 11.53 -13.98
CA ASP A 118 6.38 12.92 -14.47
C ASP A 118 6.21 13.09 -15.98
N HIS A 119 6.19 12.02 -16.76
CA HIS A 119 6.05 12.07 -18.22
C HIS A 119 5.36 10.83 -18.81
N ARG A 120 5.03 10.89 -20.09
CA ARG A 120 4.43 9.81 -20.86
C ARG A 120 5.26 9.51 -22.10
N GLU A 121 5.40 8.23 -22.41
CA GLU A 121 6.03 7.76 -23.64
C GLU A 121 5.03 7.00 -24.50
N PRO A 122 4.95 7.29 -25.82
CA PRO A 122 4.13 6.49 -26.72
C PRO A 122 4.65 5.05 -26.74
N LEU A 123 3.72 4.09 -26.68
CA LEU A 123 4.02 2.68 -26.79
C LEU A 123 3.78 2.25 -28.23
N PRO A 124 4.82 1.74 -28.96
CA PRO A 124 4.63 1.11 -30.25
C PRO A 124 3.67 -0.08 -30.13
N ARG A 125 2.96 -0.39 -31.22
CA ARG A 125 2.05 -1.52 -31.28
C ARG A 125 2.75 -2.79 -30.81
N SER A 126 2.30 -3.35 -29.68
CA SER A 126 2.94 -4.48 -29.02
C SER A 126 2.19 -5.80 -29.25
N PHE A 127 0.92 -5.74 -29.68
CA PHE A 127 0.08 -6.90 -29.96
C PHE A 127 -0.26 -6.96 -31.45
N GLU A 128 -0.32 -8.15 -32.01
CA GLU A 128 -0.66 -8.35 -33.42
C GLU A 128 -2.14 -8.07 -33.71
N SER A 129 -3.03 -8.38 -32.75
CA SER A 129 -4.46 -8.19 -32.88
C SER A 129 -5.13 -7.86 -31.53
N GLU A 130 -6.34 -7.26 -31.58
CA GLU A 130 -7.17 -7.08 -30.37
C GLU A 130 -7.55 -8.42 -29.74
N ASP A 131 -7.75 -9.48 -30.54
CA ASP A 131 -8.08 -10.82 -30.03
C ASP A 131 -6.94 -11.42 -29.18
N GLU A 132 -5.68 -11.14 -29.54
CA GLU A 132 -4.52 -11.51 -28.73
C GLU A 132 -4.56 -10.81 -27.38
N LEU A 133 -4.76 -9.49 -27.35
CA LEU A 133 -4.86 -8.72 -26.11
C LEU A 133 -6.08 -9.16 -25.27
N ILE A 134 -7.22 -9.41 -25.90
CA ILE A 134 -8.42 -9.93 -25.23
C ILE A 134 -8.14 -11.31 -24.62
N SER A 135 -7.39 -12.15 -25.28
CA SER A 135 -7.05 -13.49 -24.79
C SER A 135 -6.18 -13.42 -23.53
N VAL A 136 -5.23 -12.49 -23.48
CA VAL A 136 -4.43 -12.23 -22.27
C VAL A 136 -5.31 -11.74 -21.12
N VAL A 137 -6.18 -10.77 -21.37
CA VAL A 137 -7.09 -10.24 -20.33
C VAL A 137 -8.04 -11.34 -19.84
N ARG A 138 -8.60 -12.14 -20.76
CA ARG A 138 -9.51 -13.25 -20.44
C ARG A 138 -8.82 -14.29 -19.56
N PHE A 139 -7.58 -14.64 -19.87
CA PHE A 139 -6.80 -15.54 -19.05
C PHE A 139 -6.68 -15.08 -17.59
N TYR A 140 -6.37 -13.81 -17.34
CA TYR A 140 -6.29 -13.28 -15.97
C TYR A 140 -7.67 -13.17 -15.30
N ALA A 141 -8.72 -12.86 -16.06
CA ALA A 141 -10.09 -12.87 -15.56
C ALA A 141 -10.49 -14.26 -15.07
N GLU A 142 -10.27 -15.30 -15.86
CA GLU A 142 -10.55 -16.69 -15.51
C GLU A 142 -9.76 -17.17 -14.30
N GLN A 143 -8.48 -16.81 -14.19
CA GLN A 143 -7.66 -17.13 -13.01
C GLN A 143 -8.21 -16.51 -11.72
N SER A 144 -8.91 -15.38 -11.84
CA SER A 144 -9.57 -14.68 -10.74
C SER A 144 -11.03 -15.10 -10.55
N GLY A 145 -11.50 -16.14 -11.28
CA GLY A 145 -12.89 -16.59 -11.24
C GLY A 145 -13.89 -15.59 -11.85
N ARG A 146 -13.41 -14.66 -12.68
CA ARG A 146 -14.22 -13.62 -13.35
C ARG A 146 -14.39 -13.95 -14.83
N ARG A 147 -15.42 -13.37 -15.45
CA ARG A 147 -15.65 -13.45 -16.91
C ARG A 147 -15.24 -12.15 -17.59
N PHE A 148 -14.77 -12.28 -18.83
CA PHE A 148 -14.50 -11.15 -19.71
C PHE A 148 -14.96 -11.49 -21.12
N ASP A 149 -16.20 -11.13 -21.41
CA ASP A 149 -16.89 -11.37 -22.68
C ASP A 149 -17.98 -10.32 -22.93
N VAL A 150 -18.76 -10.45 -24.00
CA VAL A 150 -19.83 -9.52 -24.36
C VAL A 150 -20.89 -9.39 -23.26
N SER A 151 -21.13 -10.45 -22.48
CA SER A 151 -22.11 -10.45 -21.39
C SER A 151 -21.54 -9.84 -20.10
N SER A 152 -20.22 -9.86 -19.94
CA SER A 152 -19.46 -9.25 -18.85
C SER A 152 -18.29 -8.44 -19.42
N PRO A 153 -18.57 -7.25 -20.00
CA PRO A 153 -17.61 -6.53 -20.83
C PRO A 153 -16.57 -5.73 -20.05
N MET A 154 -16.64 -5.74 -18.72
CA MET A 154 -15.70 -5.02 -17.84
C MET A 154 -15.10 -6.00 -16.84
N VAL A 155 -13.78 -5.89 -16.64
CA VAL A 155 -13.08 -6.69 -15.65
C VAL A 155 -11.97 -5.87 -14.99
N THR A 156 -11.79 -6.09 -13.70
CA THR A 156 -10.57 -5.67 -12.95
C THR A 156 -10.00 -6.90 -12.29
N VAL A 157 -8.71 -7.14 -12.46
CA VAL A 157 -8.01 -8.29 -11.88
C VAL A 157 -6.65 -7.88 -11.34
N THR A 158 -6.21 -8.52 -10.27
CA THR A 158 -4.85 -8.43 -9.78
C THR A 158 -4.02 -9.53 -10.44
N MET A 159 -2.96 -9.13 -11.11
CA MET A 159 -2.00 -10.04 -11.74
C MET A 159 -1.08 -10.64 -10.66
N ARG A 160 -0.33 -11.71 -11.03
CA ARG A 160 0.54 -12.42 -10.04
C ARG A 160 1.72 -11.58 -9.54
N ASP A 161 2.17 -10.63 -10.35
CA ASP A 161 3.19 -9.66 -9.96
C ASP A 161 2.65 -8.54 -9.05
N GLY A 162 1.35 -8.57 -8.76
CA GLY A 162 0.67 -7.55 -8.00
C GLY A 162 0.16 -6.38 -8.82
N SER A 163 0.45 -6.32 -10.11
CA SER A 163 -0.07 -5.29 -11.00
C SER A 163 -1.58 -5.44 -11.17
N ARG A 164 -2.28 -4.31 -11.28
CA ARG A 164 -3.73 -4.26 -11.44
C ARG A 164 -4.11 -4.02 -12.88
N LEU A 165 -4.80 -4.95 -13.50
CA LEU A 165 -5.32 -4.84 -14.85
C LEU A 165 -6.81 -4.53 -14.82
N ASN A 166 -7.21 -3.45 -15.50
CA ASN A 166 -8.61 -3.14 -15.81
C ASN A 166 -8.81 -3.17 -17.31
N ALA A 167 -9.88 -3.79 -17.78
CA ALA A 167 -10.22 -3.82 -19.20
C ALA A 167 -11.71 -3.64 -19.43
N VAL A 168 -12.05 -2.99 -20.56
CA VAL A 168 -13.42 -2.71 -21.00
C VAL A 168 -13.56 -3.01 -22.48
N LEU A 169 -14.49 -3.95 -22.83
CA LEU A 169 -14.78 -4.35 -24.21
C LEU A 169 -15.74 -3.38 -24.92
N PRO A 170 -15.69 -3.33 -26.26
CA PRO A 170 -16.80 -2.83 -27.05
C PRO A 170 -18.12 -3.62 -26.80
N PRO A 171 -19.31 -2.99 -26.89
CA PRO A 171 -19.56 -1.60 -27.30
C PRO A 171 -19.51 -0.58 -26.14
N ILE A 172 -19.17 -1.02 -24.91
CA ILE A 172 -19.09 -0.13 -23.73
C ILE A 172 -17.95 0.87 -23.94
N ALA A 173 -16.74 0.38 -24.25
CA ALA A 173 -15.64 1.21 -24.72
C ALA A 173 -15.58 1.26 -26.24
N LYS A 174 -14.94 2.27 -26.80
CA LYS A 174 -14.67 2.44 -28.24
C LYS A 174 -13.36 3.16 -28.42
N PRO A 175 -12.26 2.47 -28.70
CA PRO A 175 -12.04 1.01 -28.89
C PRO A 175 -11.98 0.22 -27.57
N LEU A 176 -11.48 -1.03 -27.60
CA LEU A 176 -11.05 -1.79 -26.41
C LEU A 176 -10.10 -0.91 -25.57
N VAL A 177 -10.38 -0.82 -24.26
CA VAL A 177 -9.51 -0.08 -23.33
C VAL A 177 -8.93 -1.06 -22.33
N VAL A 178 -7.60 -1.01 -22.16
CA VAL A 178 -6.89 -1.77 -21.14
C VAL A 178 -5.96 -0.82 -20.39
N THR A 179 -6.03 -0.83 -19.08
CA THR A 179 -5.12 -0.10 -18.20
C THR A 179 -4.48 -1.06 -17.23
N ILE A 180 -3.16 -1.01 -17.12
CA ILE A 180 -2.42 -1.82 -16.15
C ILE A 180 -1.61 -0.88 -15.27
N ARG A 181 -1.95 -0.85 -13.98
CA ARG A 181 -1.17 -0.18 -12.94
C ARG A 181 -0.16 -1.13 -12.37
N LYS A 182 1.11 -0.83 -12.57
CA LYS A 182 2.20 -1.65 -12.04
C LYS A 182 2.31 -1.51 -10.53
N GLN A 183 2.54 -2.63 -9.87
CA GLN A 183 2.86 -2.60 -8.45
C GLN A 183 4.32 -2.16 -8.25
N GLN A 184 4.50 -1.00 -7.61
CA GLN A 184 5.82 -0.44 -7.33
C GLN A 184 6.17 -0.61 -5.84
N LEU A 185 6.54 -1.82 -5.43
CA LEU A 185 6.98 -2.05 -4.05
C LEU A 185 8.38 -1.46 -3.75
N ARG A 186 9.18 -1.23 -4.78
CA ARG A 186 10.60 -0.87 -4.67
C ARG A 186 10.89 0.57 -4.24
N ARG A 187 10.01 1.51 -4.61
CA ARG A 187 10.41 2.92 -4.67
C ARG A 187 10.60 3.56 -3.30
N PHE A 188 9.84 3.12 -2.29
CA PHE A 188 9.86 3.68 -0.96
C PHE A 188 9.61 2.59 0.09
N LEU A 189 10.64 2.25 0.85
CA LEU A 189 10.60 1.21 1.88
C LEU A 189 10.92 1.75 3.27
N SER A 190 11.39 2.99 3.35
CA SER A 190 11.76 3.64 4.60
C SER A 190 11.34 5.10 4.64
N LEU A 191 11.28 5.68 5.84
CA LEU A 191 11.08 7.13 5.99
C LEU A 191 12.23 7.92 5.35
N VAL A 192 13.44 7.36 5.32
CA VAL A 192 14.61 7.99 4.67
C VAL A 192 14.38 8.18 3.17
N ASP A 193 13.75 7.22 2.50
CA ASP A 193 13.43 7.34 1.07
C ASP A 193 12.42 8.46 0.82
N LEU A 194 11.42 8.59 1.71
CA LEU A 194 10.43 9.66 1.65
C LEU A 194 11.04 11.04 1.96
N VAL A 195 12.07 11.09 2.82
CA VAL A 195 12.83 12.32 3.07
C VAL A 195 13.67 12.69 1.85
N ARG A 196 14.38 11.73 1.24
CA ARG A 196 15.19 11.95 0.03
C ARG A 196 14.37 12.44 -1.15
N SER A 197 13.13 11.95 -1.30
CA SER A 197 12.19 12.42 -2.34
C SER A 197 11.57 13.78 -2.01
N GLY A 198 11.82 14.34 -0.81
CA GLY A 198 11.20 15.57 -0.33
C GLY A 198 9.72 15.41 0.04
N THR A 199 9.17 14.18 0.03
CA THR A 199 7.76 13.96 0.40
C THR A 199 7.48 14.30 1.85
N ILE A 200 8.41 13.96 2.76
CA ILE A 200 8.33 14.32 4.18
C ILE A 200 9.59 15.07 4.61
N PRO A 201 9.50 16.04 5.53
CA PRO A 201 10.69 16.67 6.11
C PRO A 201 11.39 15.72 7.07
N ALA A 202 12.73 15.78 7.14
CA ALA A 202 13.52 14.97 8.07
C ALA A 202 13.07 15.15 9.54
N ARG A 203 12.62 16.34 9.90
CA ARG A 203 12.08 16.67 11.24
C ARG A 203 10.80 15.89 11.60
N ALA A 204 10.04 15.35 10.62
CA ALA A 204 8.86 14.53 10.91
C ALA A 204 9.22 13.10 11.32
N VAL A 205 10.43 12.61 10.98
CA VAL A 205 10.85 11.22 11.20
C VAL A 205 10.77 10.80 12.67
N PRO A 206 11.35 11.53 13.64
CA PRO A 206 11.30 11.13 15.05
C PRO A 206 9.86 10.98 15.57
N LEU A 207 8.95 11.88 15.18
CA LEU A 207 7.56 11.82 15.61
C LEU A 207 6.84 10.63 14.96
N LEU A 208 7.06 10.36 13.68
CA LEU A 208 6.43 9.22 12.98
C LEU A 208 6.94 7.87 13.53
N GLU A 209 8.25 7.75 13.82
CA GLU A 209 8.82 6.57 14.47
C GLU A 209 8.25 6.37 15.88
N ALA A 210 8.19 7.43 16.66
CA ALA A 210 7.59 7.42 17.99
C ALA A 210 6.10 7.03 17.93
N ALA A 211 5.35 7.56 16.96
CA ALA A 211 3.93 7.26 16.76
C ALA A 211 3.69 5.77 16.48
N VAL A 212 4.47 5.16 15.59
CA VAL A 212 4.36 3.72 15.30
C VAL A 212 4.74 2.90 16.53
N ARG A 213 5.86 3.23 17.19
CA ARG A 213 6.36 2.53 18.37
C ARG A 213 5.39 2.62 19.55
N ALA A 214 4.82 3.79 19.78
CA ALA A 214 3.85 4.06 20.85
C ALA A 214 2.41 3.62 20.50
N ARG A 215 2.22 2.96 19.36
CA ARG A 215 0.91 2.46 18.91
C ARG A 215 -0.14 3.56 18.83
N LEU A 216 0.25 4.72 18.28
CA LEU A 216 -0.73 5.75 17.96
C LEU A 216 -1.63 5.28 16.81
N ASN A 217 -2.91 5.60 16.88
CA ASN A 217 -3.87 5.37 15.81
C ASN A 217 -3.73 6.51 14.78
N ILE A 218 -3.36 6.15 13.55
CA ILE A 218 -2.94 7.11 12.53
C ILE A 218 -3.91 7.10 11.36
N ILE A 219 -4.37 8.28 10.93
CA ILE A 219 -5.08 8.48 9.67
C ILE A 219 -4.14 9.16 8.68
N LEU A 220 -3.93 8.53 7.53
CA LEU A 220 -3.25 9.13 6.39
C LEU A 220 -4.29 9.70 5.43
N SER A 221 -4.33 11.00 5.30
CA SER A 221 -5.34 11.68 4.48
C SER A 221 -4.73 12.40 3.28
N GLY A 222 -5.52 12.67 2.27
CA GLY A 222 -5.11 13.42 1.08
C GLY A 222 -5.85 13.01 -0.19
N PRO A 223 -5.74 13.78 -1.28
CA PRO A 223 -6.27 13.42 -2.59
C PRO A 223 -5.68 12.12 -3.16
N THR A 224 -6.24 11.64 -4.28
CA THR A 224 -5.69 10.48 -5.02
C THR A 224 -4.29 10.79 -5.52
N GLY A 225 -3.39 9.79 -5.56
CA GLY A 225 -2.05 9.93 -6.12
C GLY A 225 -1.02 10.64 -5.22
N THR A 226 -1.38 11.09 -4.02
CA THR A 226 -0.49 11.82 -3.11
C THR A 226 0.52 10.95 -2.35
N GLY A 227 0.45 9.62 -2.46
CA GLY A 227 1.38 8.70 -1.79
C GLY A 227 0.91 8.16 -0.43
N LYS A 228 -0.41 8.24 -0.10
CA LYS A 228 -0.97 7.71 1.15
C LYS A 228 -0.64 6.23 1.36
N THR A 229 -0.90 5.38 0.36
CA THR A 229 -0.65 3.93 0.41
C THR A 229 0.85 3.64 0.57
N THR A 230 1.72 4.45 -0.07
CA THR A 230 3.18 4.35 0.09
C THR A 230 3.60 4.66 1.53
N LEU A 231 3.13 5.77 2.10
CA LEU A 231 3.43 6.13 3.49
C LEU A 231 2.82 5.10 4.47
N ALA A 232 1.61 4.59 4.21
CA ALA A 232 1.00 3.52 4.99
C ALA A 232 1.89 2.28 5.04
N ARG A 233 2.43 1.87 3.89
CA ARG A 233 3.37 0.73 3.80
C ARG A 233 4.64 1.00 4.59
N VAL A 234 5.26 2.16 4.43
CA VAL A 234 6.49 2.54 5.14
C VAL A 234 6.27 2.50 6.66
N LEU A 235 5.18 3.11 7.15
CA LEU A 235 4.87 3.08 8.59
C LEU A 235 4.56 1.66 9.07
N ALA A 236 3.86 0.86 8.28
CA ALA A 236 3.57 -0.54 8.62
C ALA A 236 4.84 -1.39 8.72
N LEU A 237 5.81 -1.19 7.84
CA LEU A 237 7.10 -1.91 7.89
C LEU A 237 7.93 -1.60 9.15
N MET A 238 7.63 -0.50 9.85
CA MET A 238 8.25 -0.15 11.13
C MET A 238 7.59 -0.83 12.33
N ILE A 239 6.44 -1.50 12.15
CA ILE A 239 5.77 -2.25 13.21
C ILE A 239 6.69 -3.40 13.69
N PRO A 240 6.90 -3.56 15.01
CA PRO A 240 7.74 -4.63 15.55
C PRO A 240 7.32 -6.03 15.11
N GLU A 241 8.29 -6.91 14.82
CA GLU A 241 8.03 -8.27 14.30
C GLU A 241 7.17 -9.15 15.23
N GLY A 242 7.17 -8.89 16.52
CA GLY A 242 6.31 -9.60 17.50
C GLY A 242 4.84 -9.17 17.48
N GLU A 243 4.44 -8.23 16.64
CA GLU A 243 3.09 -7.70 16.60
C GLU A 243 2.30 -8.21 15.39
N ARG A 244 1.48 -9.24 15.62
CA ARG A 244 0.59 -9.77 14.60
C ARG A 244 -0.38 -8.70 14.12
N THR A 245 -0.36 -8.40 12.83
CA THR A 245 -1.10 -7.28 12.22
C THR A 245 -2.01 -7.79 11.10
N CYS A 246 -3.28 -7.41 11.16
CA CYS A 246 -4.27 -7.64 10.11
C CYS A 246 -4.28 -6.48 9.13
N VAL A 247 -4.24 -6.77 7.85
CA VAL A 247 -4.40 -5.80 6.77
C VAL A 247 -5.72 -6.08 6.06
N LEU A 248 -6.58 -5.07 5.96
CA LEU A 248 -7.89 -5.13 5.32
C LEU A 248 -7.88 -4.22 4.10
N GLU A 249 -8.16 -4.77 2.92
CA GLU A 249 -8.11 -4.04 1.67
C GLU A 249 -9.26 -4.45 0.74
N THR A 250 -9.77 -3.51 -0.04
CA THR A 250 -10.70 -3.84 -1.14
C THR A 250 -10.00 -4.65 -2.21
N GLU A 251 -8.77 -4.28 -2.51
CA GLU A 251 -7.83 -4.99 -3.38
C GLU A 251 -6.43 -4.84 -2.80
N THR A 252 -5.64 -5.89 -2.84
CA THR A 252 -4.30 -5.90 -2.23
C THR A 252 -3.38 -4.88 -2.89
N GLU A 253 -3.02 -3.82 -2.17
CA GLU A 253 -2.08 -2.77 -2.59
C GLU A 253 -0.83 -2.71 -1.71
N LEU A 254 -0.96 -3.01 -0.42
CA LEU A 254 0.13 -2.88 0.55
C LEU A 254 1.14 -4.03 0.49
N TRP A 255 0.73 -5.23 0.12
CA TRP A 255 1.58 -6.43 -0.01
C TRP A 255 2.45 -6.74 1.22
N LEU A 256 1.99 -6.35 2.41
CA LEU A 256 2.75 -6.50 3.66
C LEU A 256 2.94 -7.96 4.07
N HIS A 257 2.00 -8.83 3.72
CA HIS A 257 2.06 -10.26 4.03
C HIS A 257 3.21 -10.97 3.28
N ASP A 258 3.63 -10.45 2.14
CA ASP A 258 4.80 -10.95 1.40
C ASP A 258 6.11 -10.40 1.95
N LEU A 259 6.09 -9.24 2.62
CA LEU A 259 7.27 -8.55 3.11
C LEU A 259 7.63 -8.94 4.55
N ARG A 260 6.65 -9.31 5.38
CA ARG A 260 6.86 -9.64 6.78
C ARG A 260 5.87 -10.71 7.27
N PRO A 261 6.34 -11.78 7.95
CA PRO A 261 5.52 -12.93 8.34
C PRO A 261 4.45 -12.62 9.40
N GLN A 262 4.58 -11.51 10.16
CA GLN A 262 3.58 -11.15 11.16
C GLN A 262 2.32 -10.50 10.55
N PHE A 263 2.34 -10.13 9.26
CA PHE A 263 1.18 -9.60 8.57
C PHE A 263 0.35 -10.70 7.93
N PHE A 264 -0.95 -10.53 7.96
CA PHE A 264 -1.88 -11.29 7.12
C PHE A 264 -2.90 -10.34 6.51
N SER A 265 -3.18 -10.52 5.23
CA SER A 265 -4.11 -9.68 4.47
C SER A 265 -5.43 -10.38 4.26
N LEU A 266 -6.50 -9.62 4.33
CA LEU A 266 -7.87 -10.02 4.01
C LEU A 266 -8.38 -9.05 2.96
N GLU A 267 -8.95 -9.58 1.88
CA GLU A 267 -9.39 -8.82 0.72
C GLU A 267 -10.89 -9.00 0.50
N GLU A 268 -11.58 -7.94 0.07
CA GLU A 268 -12.97 -8.01 -0.34
C GLU A 268 -13.13 -8.96 -1.52
N ARG A 269 -14.29 -9.53 -1.63
CA ARG A 269 -14.64 -10.36 -2.78
C ARG A 269 -15.98 -9.94 -3.34
N ASP A 270 -15.99 -9.61 -4.62
CA ASP A 270 -17.24 -9.42 -5.36
C ASP A 270 -18.05 -10.71 -5.43
N ALA A 271 -19.37 -10.56 -5.64
CA ALA A 271 -20.22 -11.68 -5.93
C ALA A 271 -19.75 -12.41 -7.20
N ASN A 272 -19.88 -13.74 -7.21
CA ASN A 272 -19.64 -14.53 -8.41
C ASN A 272 -20.73 -14.27 -9.49
N VAL A 273 -20.62 -14.95 -10.64
CA VAL A 273 -21.58 -14.81 -11.77
C VAL A 273 -23.02 -15.14 -11.40
N GLU A 274 -23.22 -15.90 -10.32
CA GLU A 274 -24.53 -16.28 -9.77
C GLU A 274 -25.04 -15.28 -8.73
N GLY A 275 -24.30 -14.20 -8.46
CA GLY A 275 -24.63 -13.19 -7.44
C GLY A 275 -24.34 -13.61 -6.01
N ALA A 276 -23.64 -14.76 -5.81
CA ALA A 276 -23.32 -15.30 -4.49
C ALA A 276 -21.87 -15.05 -4.07
N GLY A 277 -21.61 -15.15 -2.77
CA GLY A 277 -20.27 -15.16 -2.21
C GLY A 277 -19.59 -13.79 -2.08
N ARG A 278 -20.34 -12.68 -2.17
CA ARG A 278 -19.82 -11.34 -1.85
C ARG A 278 -19.34 -11.29 -0.40
N ILE A 279 -18.16 -10.71 -0.19
CA ILE A 279 -17.58 -10.44 1.12
C ILE A 279 -17.17 -8.97 1.13
N THR A 280 -17.80 -8.21 2.01
CA THR A 280 -17.55 -6.76 2.14
C THR A 280 -16.45 -6.48 3.17
N MET A 281 -15.89 -5.27 3.16
CA MET A 281 -14.96 -4.80 4.18
C MET A 281 -15.53 -4.95 5.60
N GLN A 282 -16.80 -4.65 5.78
CA GLN A 282 -17.49 -4.84 7.06
C GLN A 282 -17.55 -6.31 7.47
N ASP A 283 -17.85 -7.24 6.55
CA ASP A 283 -17.79 -8.69 6.83
C ASP A 283 -16.39 -9.13 7.24
N LEU A 284 -15.35 -8.66 6.52
CA LEU A 284 -13.96 -8.96 6.85
C LEU A 284 -13.60 -8.46 8.26
N PHE A 285 -14.02 -7.25 8.60
CA PHE A 285 -13.75 -6.66 9.91
C PHE A 285 -14.41 -7.47 11.03
N GLN A 286 -15.73 -7.65 10.96
CA GLN A 286 -16.53 -8.24 12.03
C GLN A 286 -16.35 -9.76 12.16
N ARG A 287 -16.26 -10.47 11.03
CA ARG A 287 -16.28 -11.94 10.99
C ARG A 287 -14.89 -12.58 10.92
N ALA A 288 -13.90 -11.87 10.35
CA ALA A 288 -12.58 -12.42 10.15
C ALA A 288 -11.50 -11.73 11.00
N ALA A 289 -11.25 -10.43 10.80
CA ALA A 289 -10.12 -9.71 11.38
C ALA A 289 -10.07 -9.85 12.92
N LEU A 290 -11.13 -9.42 13.60
CA LEU A 290 -11.18 -9.46 15.07
C LEU A 290 -11.08 -10.88 15.65
N ARG A 291 -11.55 -11.90 14.91
CA ARG A 291 -11.47 -13.31 15.32
C ARG A 291 -10.04 -13.87 15.30
N GLN A 292 -9.17 -13.28 14.48
CA GLN A 292 -7.76 -13.66 14.39
C GLN A 292 -6.88 -13.03 15.50
N ARG A 293 -7.46 -12.24 16.39
CA ARG A 293 -6.79 -11.55 17.51
C ARG A 293 -5.55 -10.78 17.09
N PRO A 294 -5.63 -9.89 16.08
CA PRO A 294 -4.50 -9.06 15.73
C PRO A 294 -4.18 -8.08 16.85
N LYS A 295 -2.92 -7.68 16.97
CA LYS A 295 -2.52 -6.59 17.86
C LYS A 295 -2.75 -5.23 17.22
N ARG A 296 -2.67 -5.15 15.88
CA ARG A 296 -2.94 -3.94 15.09
C ARG A 296 -3.81 -4.27 13.89
N ILE A 297 -4.57 -3.29 13.44
CA ILE A 297 -5.39 -3.38 12.25
C ILE A 297 -5.00 -2.25 11.30
N ILE A 298 -4.70 -2.61 10.06
CA ILE A 298 -4.46 -1.66 8.97
C ILE A 298 -5.62 -1.78 8.00
N VAL A 299 -6.31 -0.67 7.74
CA VAL A 299 -7.32 -0.61 6.67
C VAL A 299 -6.71 0.19 5.53
N GLY A 300 -6.53 -0.46 4.38
CA GLY A 300 -5.89 0.16 3.21
C GLY A 300 -6.54 1.47 2.84
N GLU A 301 -7.88 1.50 2.79
CA GLU A 301 -8.67 2.74 2.64
C GLU A 301 -10.06 2.56 3.25
N VAL A 302 -10.52 3.58 3.98
CA VAL A 302 -11.90 3.67 4.47
C VAL A 302 -12.75 4.46 3.48
N ARG A 303 -13.77 3.79 2.91
CA ARG A 303 -14.66 4.35 1.88
C ARG A 303 -16.15 4.26 2.23
N GLY A 304 -16.52 3.41 3.18
CA GLY A 304 -17.90 3.05 3.49
C GLY A 304 -18.18 2.81 4.97
N THR A 305 -19.10 1.88 5.21
CA THR A 305 -19.63 1.58 6.54
C THR A 305 -18.61 0.98 7.51
N GLU A 306 -17.52 0.40 7.03
CA GLU A 306 -16.38 -0.08 7.82
C GLU A 306 -15.71 1.02 8.66
N ALA A 307 -15.99 2.29 8.36
CA ALA A 307 -15.54 3.43 9.14
C ALA A 307 -15.91 3.29 10.62
N LEU A 308 -17.13 2.82 10.92
CA LEU A 308 -17.59 2.62 12.29
C LEU A 308 -16.79 1.50 12.99
N ASP A 309 -16.59 0.38 12.32
CA ASP A 309 -15.80 -0.75 12.85
C ASP A 309 -14.35 -0.33 13.12
N MET A 310 -13.76 0.48 12.21
CA MET A 310 -12.41 1.03 12.36
C MET A 310 -12.29 1.95 13.58
N ILE A 311 -13.25 2.89 13.76
CA ILE A 311 -13.27 3.79 14.93
C ILE A 311 -13.46 2.98 16.21
N HIS A 312 -14.33 1.97 16.20
CA HIS A 312 -14.50 1.06 17.33
C HIS A 312 -13.19 0.32 17.66
N ALA A 313 -12.49 -0.22 16.67
CA ALA A 313 -11.21 -0.88 16.90
C ALA A 313 -10.18 0.07 17.53
N MET A 314 -10.06 1.30 16.98
CA MET A 314 -9.16 2.34 17.50
C MET A 314 -9.48 2.77 18.94
N SER A 315 -10.75 2.69 19.35
CA SER A 315 -11.19 3.10 20.69
C SER A 315 -11.30 1.96 21.71
N SER A 316 -11.17 0.68 21.26
CA SER A 316 -11.44 -0.52 22.08
C SER A 316 -10.23 -1.45 22.30
N GLY A 317 -9.00 -0.93 22.13
CA GLY A 317 -7.79 -1.66 22.49
C GLY A 317 -6.99 -2.25 21.32
N HIS A 318 -7.34 -1.95 20.06
CA HIS A 318 -6.51 -2.20 18.90
C HIS A 318 -5.66 -0.97 18.58
N ASP A 319 -4.95 -0.46 19.58
CA ASP A 319 -4.05 0.67 19.44
C ASP A 319 -2.94 0.41 18.41
N GLY A 320 -2.52 1.46 17.71
CA GLY A 320 -1.56 1.39 16.61
C GLY A 320 -2.20 1.00 15.29
N SER A 321 -3.50 1.13 15.18
CA SER A 321 -4.23 0.96 13.92
C SER A 321 -3.93 2.10 12.96
N LEU A 322 -3.94 1.79 11.65
CA LEU A 322 -3.58 2.72 10.59
C LEU A 322 -4.60 2.62 9.46
N THR A 323 -5.00 3.77 8.91
CA THR A 323 -5.87 3.78 7.73
C THR A 323 -5.57 4.93 6.80
N THR A 324 -5.96 4.79 5.51
CA THR A 324 -5.98 5.91 4.58
C THR A 324 -7.39 6.42 4.34
N LEU A 325 -7.53 7.70 4.05
CA LEU A 325 -8.80 8.37 3.81
C LEU A 325 -8.64 9.51 2.79
N HIS A 326 -9.54 9.60 1.83
CA HIS A 326 -9.59 10.75 0.93
C HIS A 326 -10.18 11.97 1.62
N ALA A 327 -9.40 13.06 1.70
CA ALA A 327 -9.83 14.34 2.25
C ALA A 327 -8.96 15.48 1.71
N SER A 328 -9.42 16.73 1.84
CA SER A 328 -8.70 17.93 1.40
C SER A 328 -7.82 18.55 2.49
N ASN A 329 -8.08 18.23 3.75
CA ASN A 329 -7.31 18.69 4.92
C ASN A 329 -7.60 17.79 6.14
N PRO A 330 -6.85 17.91 7.26
CA PRO A 330 -7.06 17.08 8.45
C PRO A 330 -8.47 17.17 9.05
N GLN A 331 -9.08 18.35 9.09
CA GLN A 331 -10.42 18.50 9.66
C GLN A 331 -11.46 17.78 8.79
N THR A 332 -11.42 17.98 7.47
CA THR A 332 -12.35 17.30 6.55
C THR A 332 -12.14 15.78 6.52
N ALA A 333 -10.97 15.28 6.94
CA ALA A 333 -10.78 13.84 7.13
C ALA A 333 -11.65 13.32 8.28
N LEU A 334 -11.71 14.02 9.40
CA LEU A 334 -12.56 13.64 10.54
C LEU A 334 -14.04 13.79 10.21
N ASP A 335 -14.43 14.89 9.53
CA ASP A 335 -15.82 15.11 9.11
C ASP A 335 -16.28 13.99 8.16
N ARG A 336 -15.43 13.58 7.22
CA ARG A 336 -15.72 12.46 6.32
C ARG A 336 -15.84 11.13 7.08
N LEU A 337 -14.95 10.88 8.03
CA LEU A 337 -14.98 9.68 8.86
C LEU A 337 -16.29 9.62 9.68
N GLU A 338 -16.74 10.76 10.21
CA GLU A 338 -18.04 10.88 10.90
C GLU A 338 -19.21 10.50 9.98
N VAL A 339 -19.26 11.09 8.78
CA VAL A 339 -20.31 10.80 7.78
C VAL A 339 -20.32 9.32 7.39
N LEU A 340 -19.16 8.72 7.14
CA LEU A 340 -19.05 7.31 6.78
C LEU A 340 -19.48 6.41 7.95
N ALA A 341 -19.08 6.70 9.18
CA ALA A 341 -19.47 5.94 10.36
C ALA A 341 -20.98 6.02 10.62
N MET A 342 -21.58 7.22 10.48
CA MET A 342 -23.03 7.41 10.60
C MET A 342 -23.82 6.71 9.50
N SER A 343 -23.22 6.44 8.33
CA SER A 343 -23.88 5.66 7.28
C SER A 343 -24.03 4.18 7.61
N ALA A 344 -23.21 3.68 8.56
CA ALA A 344 -23.27 2.29 9.04
C ALA A 344 -24.45 2.03 9.98
N ASP A 345 -24.78 3.00 10.84
CA ASP A 345 -25.93 2.92 11.75
C ASP A 345 -26.63 4.28 11.83
N ARG A 346 -27.84 4.35 11.28
CA ARG A 346 -28.66 5.56 11.24
C ARG A 346 -29.18 6.00 12.61
N ASN A 347 -29.14 5.13 13.60
CA ASN A 347 -29.58 5.44 14.96
C ASN A 347 -28.44 6.01 15.83
N LEU A 348 -27.20 6.01 15.32
CA LEU A 348 -26.05 6.51 16.06
C LEU A 348 -26.05 8.04 16.05
N ALA A 349 -26.04 8.64 17.26
CA ALA A 349 -26.06 10.09 17.37
C ALA A 349 -24.69 10.69 17.00
N PRO A 350 -24.64 11.81 16.25
CA PRO A 350 -23.39 12.43 15.78
C PRO A 350 -22.38 12.70 16.89
N HIS A 351 -22.81 13.16 18.04
CA HIS A 351 -21.92 13.45 19.17
C HIS A 351 -21.21 12.19 19.70
N VAL A 352 -21.87 11.01 19.63
CA VAL A 352 -21.24 9.72 20.02
C VAL A 352 -20.12 9.38 19.05
N VAL A 353 -20.35 9.51 17.74
CA VAL A 353 -19.32 9.28 16.72
C VAL A 353 -18.14 10.24 16.88
N ARG A 354 -18.41 11.52 17.07
CA ARG A 354 -17.37 12.55 17.31
C ARG A 354 -16.52 12.22 18.53
N ARG A 355 -17.16 11.80 19.61
CA ARG A 355 -16.45 11.37 20.81
C ARG A 355 -15.56 10.15 20.55
N MET A 356 -16.09 9.15 19.84
CA MET A 356 -15.31 7.97 19.47
C MET A 356 -14.11 8.33 18.57
N ILE A 357 -14.28 9.24 17.61
CA ILE A 357 -13.20 9.76 16.78
C ILE A 357 -12.16 10.48 17.66
N GLY A 358 -12.59 11.41 18.51
CA GLY A 358 -11.71 12.18 19.39
C GLY A 358 -10.90 11.32 20.36
N THR A 359 -11.48 10.21 20.86
CA THR A 359 -10.79 9.25 21.73
C THR A 359 -9.93 8.25 20.96
N GLY A 360 -10.41 7.79 19.81
CA GLY A 360 -9.78 6.70 19.04
C GLY A 360 -8.65 7.17 18.13
N VAL A 361 -8.78 8.30 17.44
CA VAL A 361 -7.76 8.82 16.51
C VAL A 361 -6.74 9.65 17.28
N ASP A 362 -5.44 9.41 17.04
CA ASP A 362 -4.36 10.14 17.71
C ASP A 362 -3.64 11.12 16.79
N LEU A 363 -3.35 10.72 15.55
CA LEU A 363 -2.53 11.47 14.61
C LEU A 363 -3.15 11.46 13.21
N ILE A 364 -3.14 12.62 12.55
CA ILE A 364 -3.45 12.74 11.13
C ILE A 364 -2.20 13.20 10.40
N VAL A 365 -1.83 12.46 9.36
CA VAL A 365 -0.79 12.83 8.41
C VAL A 365 -1.46 13.13 7.08
N HIS A 366 -1.48 14.40 6.68
CA HIS A 366 -2.11 14.84 5.45
C HIS A 366 -1.08 15.03 4.36
N LEU A 367 -1.26 14.35 3.22
CA LEU A 367 -0.43 14.45 2.04
C LEU A 367 -1.17 15.24 0.95
N ALA A 368 -0.45 16.07 0.21
CA ALA A 368 -0.99 16.78 -0.94
C ALA A 368 0.03 16.84 -2.08
N THR A 369 -0.49 17.08 -3.27
CA THR A 369 0.30 17.36 -4.47
C THR A 369 0.28 18.85 -4.75
N TYR A 370 1.44 19.41 -5.03
CA TYR A 370 1.65 20.80 -5.38
C TYR A 370 2.33 20.89 -6.73
N HIS A 371 2.08 21.96 -7.46
CA HIS A 371 2.75 22.23 -8.73
C HIS A 371 3.70 23.42 -8.58
N ARG A 372 4.95 23.25 -9.02
CA ARG A 372 5.96 24.30 -9.07
C ARG A 372 6.52 24.38 -10.48
N GLY A 373 5.93 25.26 -11.29
CA GLY A 373 6.11 25.20 -12.73
C GLY A 373 5.57 23.89 -13.29
N ASP A 374 6.36 23.18 -14.06
CA ASP A 374 5.99 21.88 -14.65
C ASP A 374 6.25 20.67 -13.71
N GLN A 375 6.81 20.92 -12.52
CA GLN A 375 7.10 19.85 -11.56
C GLN A 375 5.91 19.58 -10.64
N GLU A 376 5.53 18.31 -10.53
CA GLU A 376 4.61 17.80 -9.52
C GLU A 376 5.38 17.45 -8.25
N LEU A 377 5.01 18.05 -7.13
CA LEU A 377 5.63 17.86 -5.84
C LEU A 377 4.64 17.20 -4.88
N ARG A 378 4.92 15.97 -4.45
CA ARG A 378 4.15 15.30 -3.38
C ARG A 378 4.77 15.68 -2.04
N ARG A 379 3.96 16.23 -1.12
CA ARG A 379 4.44 16.75 0.17
C ARG A 379 3.54 16.32 1.32
N LEU A 380 4.16 16.08 2.49
CA LEU A 380 3.44 16.13 3.76
C LEU A 380 2.90 17.55 3.94
N SER A 381 1.62 17.73 3.66
CA SER A 381 0.98 19.05 3.71
C SER A 381 0.68 19.51 5.14
N SER A 382 0.29 18.57 5.99
CA SER A 382 -0.01 18.86 7.40
C SER A 382 0.17 17.63 8.28
N LEU A 383 0.62 17.88 9.50
CA LEU A 383 0.73 16.89 10.58
C LEU A 383 -0.03 17.42 11.77
N ALA A 384 -0.97 16.65 12.32
CA ALA A 384 -1.83 17.15 13.37
C ALA A 384 -2.18 16.07 14.40
N PHE A 385 -2.18 16.44 15.68
CA PHE A 385 -2.78 15.65 16.76
C PHE A 385 -4.29 15.79 16.78
N VAL A 386 -4.97 14.75 17.23
CA VAL A 386 -6.42 14.74 17.46
C VAL A 386 -6.70 14.54 18.95
N ALA A 387 -7.57 15.36 19.50
CA ALA A 387 -8.01 15.27 20.89
C ALA A 387 -9.55 15.29 20.99
N GLU A 388 -10.05 14.68 22.06
CA GLU A 388 -11.45 14.79 22.44
C GLU A 388 -11.77 16.24 22.85
N ASN A 389 -12.87 16.79 22.33
CA ASN A 389 -13.39 18.06 22.81
C ASN A 389 -14.31 17.81 24.02
N ARG A 390 -13.85 18.22 25.19
CA ARG A 390 -14.57 18.03 26.46
C ARG A 390 -15.38 19.24 26.90
N GLU A 391 -15.27 20.36 26.21
CA GLU A 391 -15.92 21.61 26.61
C GLU A 391 -17.42 21.59 26.39
N ASN A 392 -17.94 20.78 25.48
CA ASN A 392 -19.35 20.55 25.28
C ASN A 392 -19.63 19.16 24.66
N ASP A 393 -20.78 18.58 24.97
CA ASP A 393 -21.20 17.24 24.49
C ASP A 393 -21.44 17.17 22.97
N VAL A 394 -21.33 18.28 22.25
CA VAL A 394 -21.65 18.42 20.81
C VAL A 394 -20.41 18.72 19.96
N GLY A 395 -19.25 18.99 20.59
CA GLY A 395 -18.07 19.51 19.93
C GLY A 395 -17.36 18.49 19.01
N SER A 396 -16.98 18.94 17.82
CA SER A 396 -16.08 18.19 16.96
C SER A 396 -14.73 17.96 17.64
N PRO A 397 -14.01 16.85 17.33
CA PRO A 397 -12.67 16.62 17.85
C PRO A 397 -11.74 17.81 17.56
N ILE A 398 -10.83 18.09 18.48
CA ILE A 398 -9.85 19.16 18.33
C ILE A 398 -8.70 18.66 17.46
N VAL A 399 -8.39 19.39 16.38
CA VAL A 399 -7.26 19.14 15.49
C VAL A 399 -6.17 20.18 15.79
N SER A 400 -5.06 19.74 16.37
CA SER A 400 -3.91 20.58 16.70
C SER A 400 -2.80 20.38 15.66
N ASN A 401 -2.65 21.33 14.73
CA ASN A 401 -1.61 21.26 13.71
C ASN A 401 -0.21 21.41 14.33
N ILE A 402 0.66 20.46 14.04
CA ILE A 402 2.08 20.39 14.47
C ILE A 402 2.98 20.98 13.40
N ALA A 403 2.70 20.67 12.14
CA ALA A 403 3.44 21.14 11.00
C ALA A 403 2.52 21.44 9.82
N SER A 404 2.85 22.45 9.03
CA SER A 404 2.14 22.82 7.81
C SER A 404 3.15 23.18 6.72
N TYR A 405 2.92 22.64 5.51
CA TYR A 405 3.79 22.92 4.37
C TYR A 405 3.51 24.28 3.76
N ARG A 406 4.57 24.98 3.37
CA ARG A 406 4.55 26.28 2.70
C ARG A 406 5.12 26.14 1.30
N ILE A 407 4.25 26.27 0.30
CA ILE A 407 4.64 26.11 -1.10
C ILE A 407 5.60 27.21 -1.59
N VAL A 408 5.54 28.41 -0.97
CA VAL A 408 6.30 29.58 -1.42
C VAL A 408 7.80 29.36 -1.33
N ASP A 409 8.25 28.72 -0.26
CA ASP A 409 9.68 28.52 0.05
C ASP A 409 10.06 27.03 0.19
N ASP A 410 9.16 26.12 -0.20
CA ASP A 410 9.34 24.65 -0.11
C ASP A 410 9.78 24.22 1.31
N SER A 411 9.13 24.73 2.33
CA SER A 411 9.47 24.54 3.73
C SER A 411 8.27 24.12 4.56
N TRP A 412 8.51 23.77 5.83
CA TRP A 412 7.45 23.42 6.79
C TRP A 412 7.50 24.38 7.98
N ASP A 413 6.33 24.96 8.28
CA ASP A 413 6.11 25.73 9.51
C ASP A 413 5.80 24.77 10.66
N TRP A 414 6.65 24.76 11.68
CA TRP A 414 6.56 23.88 12.84
C TRP A 414 6.04 24.62 14.06
N ARG A 415 4.98 24.11 14.67
CA ARG A 415 4.37 24.67 15.86
C ARG A 415 4.83 23.93 17.10
N ARG A 416 5.91 24.39 17.70
CA ARG A 416 6.47 23.81 18.94
C ARG A 416 5.44 23.68 20.06
N GLU A 417 4.59 24.68 20.24
CA GLU A 417 3.54 24.67 21.27
C GLU A 417 2.59 23.49 21.13
N ALA A 418 2.20 23.11 19.92
CA ALA A 418 1.34 21.96 19.67
C ALA A 418 2.01 20.64 20.04
N LEU A 419 3.33 20.54 19.90
CA LEU A 419 4.11 19.38 20.34
C LEU A 419 4.29 19.34 21.85
N VAL A 420 4.60 20.47 22.48
CA VAL A 420 4.76 20.56 23.95
C VAL A 420 3.44 20.30 24.67
N HIS A 421 2.33 20.77 24.10
CA HIS A 421 0.98 20.56 24.64
C HIS A 421 0.23 19.43 23.91
N MET A 422 0.95 18.37 23.58
CA MET A 422 0.29 17.20 22.97
C MET A 422 -0.81 16.64 23.88
N PRO A 423 -1.88 16.06 23.31
CA PRO A 423 -2.97 15.48 24.10
C PRO A 423 -2.49 14.44 25.12
N ASP A 424 -3.03 14.44 26.33
CA ASP A 424 -2.67 13.51 27.41
C ASP A 424 -2.66 12.03 26.98
N LYS A 425 -3.61 11.64 26.12
CA LYS A 425 -3.68 10.25 25.62
C LYS A 425 -2.43 9.87 24.82
N ILE A 426 -1.88 10.80 24.04
CA ILE A 426 -0.67 10.59 23.25
C ILE A 426 0.55 10.54 24.16
N TRP A 427 0.66 11.48 25.09
CA TRP A 427 1.69 11.54 26.10
C TRP A 427 1.82 10.19 26.85
N ARG A 428 0.67 9.67 27.33
CA ARG A 428 0.61 8.38 28.04
C ARG A 428 1.02 7.21 27.17
N LYS A 429 0.61 7.16 25.88
CA LYS A 429 0.98 6.09 24.95
C LYS A 429 2.50 6.11 24.67
N LEU A 430 3.11 7.29 24.53
CA LEU A 430 4.56 7.42 24.36
C LEU A 430 5.31 6.87 25.59
N LEU A 431 4.94 7.31 26.79
CA LEU A 431 5.56 6.83 28.04
C LEU A 431 5.39 5.31 28.21
N ALA A 432 4.19 4.77 27.94
CA ALA A 432 3.93 3.34 28.03
C ALA A 432 4.78 2.50 27.05
N ALA A 433 5.18 3.09 25.93
CA ALA A 433 6.08 2.48 24.96
C ALA A 433 7.57 2.68 25.27
N GLY A 434 7.90 3.31 26.41
CA GLY A 434 9.25 3.66 26.78
C GLY A 434 9.88 4.74 25.86
N VAL A 435 9.04 5.60 25.30
CA VAL A 435 9.47 6.77 24.51
C VAL A 435 9.26 8.01 25.37
N ASN A 436 10.33 8.77 25.57
CA ASN A 436 10.22 10.04 26.29
C ASN A 436 9.63 11.12 25.37
N PRO A 437 8.46 11.70 25.69
CA PRO A 437 7.83 12.72 24.86
C PRO A 437 8.69 13.98 24.67
N ASP A 438 9.47 14.37 25.68
CA ASP A 438 10.37 15.53 25.58
C ASP A 438 11.48 15.31 24.56
N ASP A 439 11.98 14.07 24.43
CA ASP A 439 12.97 13.73 23.41
C ASP A 439 12.34 13.83 22.01
N VAL A 440 11.11 13.35 21.83
CA VAL A 440 10.36 13.49 20.56
C VAL A 440 10.19 14.95 20.18
N VAL A 441 9.80 15.82 21.15
CA VAL A 441 9.69 17.26 20.91
C VAL A 441 11.04 17.85 20.50
N ARG A 442 12.11 17.52 21.24
CA ARG A 442 13.46 18.05 20.97
C ARG A 442 13.98 17.62 19.61
N GLU A 443 13.82 16.35 19.24
CA GLU A 443 14.31 15.82 17.97
C GLU A 443 13.48 16.34 16.78
N THR A 444 12.17 16.60 16.98
CA THR A 444 11.28 17.13 15.93
C THR A 444 11.50 18.62 15.68
N VAL A 445 11.65 19.47 16.72
CA VAL A 445 11.69 20.93 16.55
C VAL A 445 12.97 21.59 17.09
N GLY A 446 13.91 20.80 17.62
CA GLY A 446 15.16 21.32 18.20
C GLY A 446 15.00 21.90 19.61
N ASN A 447 16.13 22.28 20.22
CA ASN A 447 16.19 22.79 21.62
C ASN A 447 15.68 24.23 21.80
N GLY A 448 14.94 24.78 20.83
CA GLY A 448 14.29 26.08 21.01
C GLY A 448 15.23 27.24 21.10
N GLU A 449 15.99 27.48 20.03
CA GLU A 449 16.37 28.85 19.66
C GLU A 449 15.56 29.20 18.40
N SER A 450 14.76 30.25 18.57
CA SER A 450 13.81 30.86 17.63
C SER A 450 14.46 31.26 16.32
#